data_b2b961064624ffa2367774dd1e1cb4e8
#
_entry.id   b2b961064624ffa2367774dd1e1cb4e8
#
_cell.length_a   1.000
_cell.length_b   1.000
_cell.length_c   1.000
_cell.angle_alpha   90.00
_cell.angle_beta   90.00
_cell.angle_gamma   90.00
#
_symmetry.space_group_name_H-M   'P 1'
#
loop_
_entity.id
_entity.type
_entity.pdbx_description
1 polymer ?
#
loop_
_entity_poly.entity_id
_entity_poly.type
_entity_poly.pdbx_seq_one_letter_code
_entity_poly.pdbx_strand_id
1 'polypeptide(L)'
;MTKRIITPLTSKEIKKLKAGDEILLSGLIYTARDAAHKRMVKKLPFDLKGQTVYYTGPTPAPPGKIIGSCGPTTSYRMDSYTPTLLRLGLKGMIGKGDRSQEVIEAIKKYQAIYLIAFGGCGALYSQFVKKTELIAYPDLGCEAILKLEVIDFPLIVGIDCYGRDIYQVL
;
A
#
# COMPACT_ATOMS: atom_id res chain seq x y z
N MET A 1 -15.08 -1.51 -15.68
CA MET A 1 -15.07 -0.03 -15.48
C MET A 1 -14.10 0.30 -14.37
N THR A 2 -13.20 1.22 -14.62
CA THR A 2 -12.22 1.68 -13.61
C THR A 2 -12.90 2.48 -12.50
N LYS A 3 -12.63 2.15 -11.26
CA LYS A 3 -13.20 2.83 -10.08
C LYS A 3 -12.20 3.84 -9.51
N ARG A 4 -12.68 5.04 -9.17
CA ARG A 4 -11.88 6.05 -8.48
C ARG A 4 -12.14 5.96 -6.99
N ILE A 5 -11.06 5.94 -6.19
CA ILE A 5 -11.11 5.92 -4.73
C ILE A 5 -10.15 6.95 -4.16
N ILE A 6 -10.46 7.43 -2.96
CA ILE A 6 -9.67 8.46 -2.30
C ILE A 6 -9.29 7.99 -0.89
N THR A 7 -8.03 8.15 -0.52
CA THR A 7 -7.57 7.90 0.86
C THR A 7 -7.86 9.12 1.77
N PRO A 8 -8.09 8.91 3.07
CA PRO A 8 -8.14 7.64 3.80
C PRO A 8 -9.37 6.79 3.44
N LEU A 9 -9.17 5.46 3.41
CA LEU A 9 -10.20 4.52 3.00
C LEU A 9 -11.22 4.26 4.12
N THR A 10 -12.50 4.25 3.76
CA THR A 10 -13.59 3.89 4.67
C THR A 10 -14.05 2.45 4.42
N SER A 11 -14.59 1.79 5.44
CA SER A 11 -15.17 0.46 5.29
C SER A 11 -16.33 0.43 4.28
N LYS A 12 -17.08 1.54 4.15
CA LYS A 12 -18.17 1.68 3.18
C LYS A 12 -17.66 1.64 1.74
N GLU A 13 -16.52 2.29 1.46
CA GLU A 13 -15.90 2.29 0.13
C GLU A 13 -15.28 0.94 -0.18
N ILE A 14 -14.53 0.37 0.78
CA ILE A 14 -13.86 -0.92 0.63
C ILE A 14 -14.87 -2.04 0.28
N LYS A 15 -16.03 -2.07 0.93
CA LYS A 15 -17.08 -3.07 0.68
C LYS A 15 -17.64 -3.07 -0.76
N LYS A 16 -17.47 -1.99 -1.50
CA LYS A 16 -17.91 -1.87 -2.90
C LYS A 16 -16.88 -2.40 -3.90
N LEU A 17 -15.66 -2.68 -3.44
CA LEU A 17 -14.56 -3.13 -4.26
C LEU A 17 -14.50 -4.66 -4.26
N LYS A 18 -14.20 -5.22 -5.44
CA LYS A 18 -14.10 -6.67 -5.64
C LYS A 18 -12.74 -7.02 -6.22
N ALA A 19 -12.23 -8.21 -5.90
CA ALA A 19 -11.01 -8.72 -6.51
C ALA A 19 -11.11 -8.66 -8.04
N GLY A 20 -10.07 -8.10 -8.67
CA GLY A 20 -10.01 -7.85 -10.11
C GLY A 20 -10.49 -6.47 -10.56
N ASP A 21 -11.10 -5.66 -9.70
CA ASP A 21 -11.47 -4.29 -10.06
C ASP A 21 -10.23 -3.44 -10.37
N GLU A 22 -10.29 -2.68 -11.45
CA GLU A 22 -9.29 -1.64 -11.75
C GLU A 22 -9.55 -0.39 -10.94
N ILE A 23 -8.51 0.17 -10.32
CA ILE A 23 -8.59 1.28 -9.38
C ILE A 23 -7.68 2.42 -9.85
N LEU A 24 -8.16 3.64 -9.73
CA LEU A 24 -7.36 4.87 -9.73
C LEU A 24 -7.44 5.47 -8.32
N LEU A 25 -6.32 5.40 -7.60
CA LEU A 25 -6.22 5.86 -6.21
C LEU A 25 -5.67 7.29 -6.17
N SER A 26 -6.34 8.17 -5.44
CA SER A 26 -5.85 9.51 -5.14
C SER A 26 -5.82 9.78 -3.64
N GLY A 27 -5.00 10.74 -3.22
CA GLY A 27 -4.87 11.12 -1.82
C GLY A 27 -3.52 10.75 -1.22
N LEU A 28 -3.48 10.57 0.09
CA LEU A 28 -2.24 10.30 0.82
C LEU A 28 -2.02 8.81 1.04
N ILE A 29 -0.80 8.34 0.75
CA ILE A 29 -0.34 6.99 1.07
C ILE A 29 1.03 7.08 1.74
N TYR A 30 1.43 6.02 2.45
CA TYR A 30 2.71 5.97 3.17
C TYR A 30 3.57 4.85 2.61
N THR A 31 4.87 5.09 2.42
CA THR A 31 5.79 4.02 2.00
C THR A 31 6.31 3.27 3.23
N ALA A 32 6.35 1.95 3.17
CA ALA A 32 7.02 1.14 4.18
C ALA A 32 7.41 -0.23 3.62
N ARG A 33 8.64 -0.65 3.87
CA ARG A 33 9.15 -1.98 3.56
C ARG A 33 9.51 -2.73 4.84
N ASP A 34 10.31 -3.79 4.72
CA ASP A 34 10.65 -4.72 5.80
C ASP A 34 11.18 -4.03 7.07
N ALA A 35 12.17 -3.16 6.93
CA ALA A 35 12.80 -2.51 8.08
C ALA A 35 11.84 -1.55 8.79
N ALA A 36 11.02 -0.82 8.05
CA ALA A 36 10.01 0.06 8.61
C ALA A 36 8.91 -0.76 9.33
N HIS A 37 8.40 -1.82 8.71
CA HIS A 37 7.40 -2.70 9.32
C HIS A 37 7.86 -3.28 10.65
N LYS A 38 9.12 -3.75 10.72
CA LYS A 38 9.71 -4.27 11.96
C LYS A 38 9.68 -3.26 13.12
N ARG A 39 9.81 -1.97 12.81
CA ARG A 39 9.71 -0.88 13.80
C ARG A 39 8.26 -0.52 14.11
N MET A 40 7.41 -0.43 13.08
CA MET A 40 5.99 -0.05 13.21
C MET A 40 5.20 -0.96 14.14
N VAL A 41 5.44 -2.28 14.10
CA VAL A 41 4.75 -3.22 14.99
C VAL A 41 5.13 -3.06 16.47
N LYS A 42 6.28 -2.44 16.74
CA LYS A 42 6.70 -2.11 18.11
C LYS A 42 6.14 -0.78 18.59
N LYS A 43 6.18 0.23 17.70
CA LYS A 43 5.67 1.57 17.99
C LYS A 43 5.31 2.26 16.67
N LEU A 44 4.06 2.67 16.53
CA LEU A 44 3.61 3.41 15.36
C LEU A 44 4.20 4.82 15.34
N PRO A 45 4.75 5.26 14.20
CA PRO A 45 5.24 6.62 14.04
C PRO A 45 4.13 7.63 13.66
N PHE A 46 2.94 7.15 13.27
CA PHE A 46 1.76 7.94 12.93
C PHE A 46 0.50 7.10 13.11
N ASP A 47 -0.68 7.73 13.08
CA ASP A 47 -1.97 7.05 13.19
C ASP A 47 -2.28 6.27 11.89
N LEU A 48 -2.44 4.95 12.00
CA LEU A 48 -2.75 4.06 10.88
C LEU A 48 -4.23 4.03 10.50
N LYS A 49 -5.12 4.59 11.29
CA LYS A 49 -6.56 4.47 11.07
C LYS A 49 -6.98 4.97 9.69
N GLY A 50 -7.52 4.07 8.86
CA GLY A 50 -7.96 4.37 7.51
C GLY A 50 -6.84 4.52 6.48
N GLN A 51 -5.58 4.44 6.89
CA GLN A 51 -4.43 4.70 6.02
C GLN A 51 -4.12 3.57 5.05
N THR A 52 -3.34 3.89 4.04
CA THR A 52 -2.84 2.97 3.02
C THR A 52 -1.31 2.98 3.03
N VAL A 53 -0.71 1.81 3.06
CA VAL A 53 0.74 1.62 2.99
C VAL A 53 1.13 1.03 1.64
N TYR A 54 2.08 1.65 0.98
CA TYR A 54 2.70 1.19 -0.25
C TYR A 54 4.05 0.54 0.06
N TYR A 55 4.19 -0.73 -0.30
CA TYR A 55 5.41 -1.50 -0.13
C TYR A 55 6.42 -1.13 -1.21
N THR A 56 7.14 -0.06 -0.98
CA THR A 56 8.16 0.46 -1.91
C THR A 56 9.30 1.11 -1.14
N GLY A 57 10.49 1.04 -1.73
CA GLY A 57 11.66 1.81 -1.31
C GLY A 57 12.12 2.67 -2.49
N PRO A 58 11.63 3.90 -2.60
CA PRO A 58 11.94 4.75 -3.75
C PRO A 58 13.43 4.98 -3.90
N THR A 59 13.94 5.00 -5.14
CA THR A 59 15.30 5.48 -5.40
C THR A 59 15.38 6.98 -5.14
N PRO A 60 16.61 7.52 -4.91
CA PRO A 60 16.78 8.97 -4.75
C PRO A 60 16.17 9.73 -5.92
N ALA A 61 15.54 10.86 -5.64
CA ALA A 61 14.93 11.70 -6.68
C ALA A 61 16.02 12.27 -7.60
N PRO A 62 15.91 12.05 -8.93
CA PRO A 62 16.78 12.75 -9.88
C PRO A 62 16.58 14.27 -9.80
N PRO A 63 17.56 15.08 -10.27
CA PRO A 63 17.41 16.53 -10.31
C PRO A 63 16.09 16.97 -10.97
N GLY A 64 15.36 17.87 -10.31
CA GLY A 64 14.08 18.38 -10.80
C GLY A 64 12.88 17.42 -10.69
N LYS A 65 13.05 16.24 -10.06
CA LYS A 65 11.97 15.27 -9.82
C LYS A 65 11.56 15.25 -8.35
N ILE A 66 10.30 14.92 -8.12
CA ILE A 66 9.71 14.83 -6.76
C ILE A 66 10.18 13.55 -6.05
N ILE A 67 10.29 12.44 -6.80
CA ILE A 67 10.65 11.11 -6.31
C ILE A 67 11.39 10.35 -7.40
N GLY A 68 12.20 9.38 -7.01
CA GLY A 68 12.80 8.43 -7.92
C GLY A 68 11.85 7.30 -8.30
N SER A 69 12.36 6.26 -8.93
CA SER A 69 11.59 5.06 -9.24
C SER A 69 10.99 4.45 -7.96
N CYS A 70 9.70 4.18 -7.96
CA CYS A 70 8.95 3.67 -6.80
C CYS A 70 8.06 2.48 -7.17
N GLY A 71 8.65 1.41 -7.69
CA GLY A 71 7.95 0.16 -7.98
C GLY A 71 7.60 -0.65 -6.73
N PRO A 72 6.62 -1.56 -6.81
CA PRO A 72 6.18 -2.36 -5.68
C PRO A 72 7.23 -3.40 -5.27
N THR A 73 7.36 -3.61 -3.95
CA THR A 73 8.09 -4.73 -3.35
C THR A 73 7.17 -5.94 -3.22
N THR A 74 7.72 -7.14 -3.25
CA THR A 74 7.00 -8.39 -3.02
C THR A 74 6.33 -8.39 -1.64
N SER A 75 5.01 -8.54 -1.62
CA SER A 75 4.19 -8.29 -0.45
C SER A 75 4.29 -9.33 0.66
N TYR A 76 4.53 -10.62 0.32
CA TYR A 76 4.57 -11.68 1.33
C TYR A 76 5.68 -11.45 2.39
N ARG A 77 6.70 -10.67 2.06
CA ARG A 77 7.78 -10.30 3.01
C ARG A 77 7.24 -9.50 4.21
N MET A 78 6.10 -8.82 4.05
CA MET A 78 5.43 -8.05 5.09
C MET A 78 4.36 -8.85 5.85
N ASP A 79 4.07 -10.10 5.44
CA ASP A 79 2.93 -10.87 5.95
C ASP A 79 2.98 -11.10 7.46
N SER A 80 4.17 -11.33 8.04
CA SER A 80 4.31 -11.52 9.48
C SER A 80 3.94 -10.28 10.31
N TYR A 81 3.99 -9.09 9.73
CA TYR A 81 3.66 -7.82 10.39
C TYR A 81 2.23 -7.37 10.12
N THR A 82 1.66 -7.80 9.01
CA THR A 82 0.40 -7.27 8.46
C THR A 82 -0.80 -7.44 9.39
N PRO A 83 -1.07 -8.61 10.01
CA PRO A 83 -2.21 -8.75 10.91
C PRO A 83 -2.20 -7.76 12.06
N THR A 84 -1.01 -7.47 12.62
CA THR A 84 -0.87 -6.47 13.70
C THR A 84 -1.22 -5.06 13.20
N LEU A 85 -0.74 -4.66 12.02
CA LEU A 85 -1.02 -3.33 11.49
C LEU A 85 -2.50 -3.17 11.10
N LEU A 86 -3.14 -4.22 10.56
CA LEU A 86 -4.58 -4.23 10.28
C LEU A 86 -5.41 -4.07 11.55
N ARG A 87 -5.02 -4.75 12.62
CA ARG A 87 -5.65 -4.60 13.94
C ARG A 87 -5.52 -3.16 14.48
N LEU A 88 -4.44 -2.48 14.16
CA LEU A 88 -4.18 -1.08 14.55
C LEU A 88 -4.85 -0.05 13.62
N GLY A 89 -5.64 -0.49 12.65
CA GLY A 89 -6.48 0.39 11.83
C GLY A 89 -6.04 0.58 10.38
N LEU A 90 -4.93 -0.03 9.94
CA LEU A 90 -4.53 0.01 8.54
C LEU A 90 -5.67 -0.54 7.65
N LYS A 91 -5.97 0.13 6.55
CA LYS A 91 -7.07 -0.26 5.65
C LYS A 91 -6.62 -0.66 4.25
N GLY A 92 -5.58 -0.05 3.73
CA GLY A 92 -5.06 -0.35 2.39
C GLY A 92 -3.62 -0.82 2.42
N MET A 93 -3.31 -1.78 1.56
CA MET A 93 -1.95 -2.25 1.33
C MET A 93 -1.71 -2.31 -0.16
N ILE A 94 -0.60 -1.76 -0.62
CA ILE A 94 -0.22 -1.77 -2.04
C ILE A 94 1.12 -2.50 -2.18
N GLY A 95 1.16 -3.50 -3.04
CA GLY A 95 2.38 -4.27 -3.32
C GLY A 95 2.22 -5.13 -4.56
N LYS A 96 2.98 -6.22 -4.65
CA LYS A 96 2.87 -7.22 -5.72
C LYS A 96 2.95 -8.63 -5.17
N GLY A 97 2.41 -9.59 -5.92
CA GLY A 97 2.40 -11.00 -5.57
C GLY A 97 1.28 -11.38 -4.61
N ASP A 98 1.29 -12.64 -4.23
CA ASP A 98 0.31 -13.26 -3.35
C ASP A 98 0.53 -12.90 -1.86
N ARG A 99 -0.43 -13.28 -1.04
CA ARG A 99 -0.38 -13.11 0.42
C ARG A 99 -0.65 -14.45 1.11
N SER A 100 -0.18 -14.58 2.34
CA SER A 100 -0.47 -15.76 3.16
C SER A 100 -1.96 -15.85 3.53
N GLN A 101 -2.42 -17.07 3.87
CA GLN A 101 -3.79 -17.28 4.35
C GLN A 101 -4.09 -16.47 5.61
N GLU A 102 -3.12 -16.32 6.52
CA GLU A 102 -3.25 -15.46 7.71
C GLU A 102 -3.57 -14.00 7.36
N VAL A 103 -2.92 -13.46 6.34
CA VAL A 103 -3.18 -12.09 5.87
C VAL A 103 -4.57 -11.99 5.25
N ILE A 104 -4.99 -12.98 4.46
CA ILE A 104 -6.34 -13.02 3.86
C ILE A 104 -7.41 -13.01 4.97
N GLU A 105 -7.25 -13.83 5.99
CA GLU A 105 -8.18 -13.86 7.14
C GLU A 105 -8.17 -12.53 7.92
N ALA A 106 -7.01 -11.91 8.10
CA ALA A 106 -6.93 -10.59 8.73
C ALA A 106 -7.60 -9.50 7.89
N ILE A 107 -7.45 -9.53 6.56
CA ILE A 107 -8.14 -8.62 5.63
C ILE A 107 -9.67 -8.72 5.81
N LYS A 108 -10.21 -9.93 5.89
CA LYS A 108 -11.63 -10.17 6.15
C LYS A 108 -12.05 -9.61 7.52
N LYS A 109 -11.31 -9.98 8.57
CA LYS A 109 -11.62 -9.61 9.96
C LYS A 109 -11.63 -8.10 10.17
N TYR A 110 -10.65 -7.39 9.61
CA TYR A 110 -10.49 -5.96 9.82
C TYR A 110 -11.05 -5.10 8.68
N GLN A 111 -11.72 -5.73 7.71
CA GLN A 111 -12.34 -5.05 6.56
C GLN A 111 -11.35 -4.13 5.84
N ALA A 112 -10.22 -4.71 5.46
CA ALA A 112 -9.15 -4.06 4.72
C ALA A 112 -9.17 -4.47 3.24
N ILE A 113 -8.22 -3.95 2.46
CA ILE A 113 -8.08 -4.28 1.04
C ILE A 113 -6.60 -4.39 0.67
N TYR A 114 -6.27 -5.35 -0.18
CA TYR A 114 -4.96 -5.47 -0.80
C TYR A 114 -5.04 -5.08 -2.28
N LEU A 115 -4.20 -4.12 -2.67
CA LEU A 115 -4.13 -3.56 -4.01
C LEU A 115 -2.80 -3.95 -4.66
N ILE A 116 -2.84 -4.37 -5.90
CA ILE A 116 -1.67 -4.78 -6.67
C ILE A 116 -1.20 -3.63 -7.53
N ALA A 117 0.09 -3.28 -7.40
CA ALA A 117 0.82 -2.44 -8.34
C ALA A 117 1.67 -3.33 -9.26
N PHE A 118 1.92 -2.84 -10.48
CA PHE A 118 2.66 -3.60 -11.47
C PHE A 118 4.17 -3.55 -11.23
N GLY A 119 4.80 -4.73 -11.14
CA GLY A 119 6.25 -4.84 -11.08
C GLY A 119 6.91 -4.32 -12.36
N GLY A 120 8.13 -3.76 -12.23
CA GLY A 120 8.87 -3.20 -13.36
C GLY A 120 8.40 -1.81 -13.82
N CYS A 121 7.36 -1.26 -13.22
CA CYS A 121 6.75 0.03 -13.61
C CYS A 121 7.11 1.18 -12.66
N GLY A 122 8.23 1.09 -11.93
CA GLY A 122 8.58 2.08 -10.91
C GLY A 122 8.75 3.52 -11.45
N ALA A 123 9.31 3.67 -12.63
CA ALA A 123 9.44 4.97 -13.29
C ALA A 123 8.07 5.54 -13.70
N LEU A 124 7.14 4.70 -14.13
CA LEU A 124 5.78 5.11 -14.45
C LEU A 124 5.04 5.54 -13.17
N TYR A 125 5.12 4.76 -12.10
CA TYR A 125 4.45 5.09 -10.82
C TYR A 125 4.94 6.41 -10.22
N SER A 126 6.21 6.78 -10.42
CA SER A 126 6.73 8.06 -9.95
C SER A 126 5.99 9.27 -10.52
N GLN A 127 5.40 9.15 -11.72
CA GLN A 127 4.67 10.23 -12.38
C GLN A 127 3.32 10.55 -11.69
N PHE A 128 2.76 9.59 -10.95
CA PHE A 128 1.51 9.78 -10.21
C PHE A 128 1.73 10.39 -8.82
N VAL A 129 2.98 10.50 -8.37
CA VAL A 129 3.36 11.11 -7.09
C VAL A 129 3.53 12.62 -7.28
N LYS A 130 2.76 13.43 -6.54
CA LYS A 130 2.75 14.90 -6.66
C LYS A 130 3.51 15.60 -5.55
N LYS A 131 3.60 14.99 -4.37
CA LYS A 131 4.38 15.48 -3.22
C LYS A 131 4.94 14.31 -2.43
N THR A 132 6.07 14.56 -1.76
CA THR A 132 6.69 13.64 -0.81
C THR A 132 7.05 14.37 0.47
N GLU A 133 6.89 13.70 1.61
CA GLU A 133 7.29 14.21 2.92
C GLU A 133 7.89 13.06 3.75
N LEU A 134 9.06 13.27 4.33
CA LEU A 134 9.67 12.32 5.25
C LEU A 134 8.90 12.33 6.58
N ILE A 135 8.38 11.18 6.99
CA ILE A 135 7.57 11.02 8.21
C ILE A 135 8.36 10.37 9.34
N ALA A 136 9.12 9.30 9.05
CA ALA A 136 9.82 8.55 10.08
C ALA A 136 11.01 7.77 9.54
N TYR A 137 11.90 7.39 10.43
CA TYR A 137 13.03 6.49 10.20
C TYR A 137 14.01 6.96 9.12
N PRO A 138 14.52 8.21 9.21
CA PRO A 138 15.44 8.75 8.20
C PRO A 138 16.74 7.91 8.07
N ASP A 139 17.12 7.23 9.14
CA ASP A 139 18.28 6.33 9.17
C ASP A 139 18.12 5.08 8.29
N LEU A 140 16.91 4.75 7.86
CA LEU A 140 16.64 3.62 6.97
C LEU A 140 16.85 3.94 5.47
N GLY A 141 17.23 5.16 5.12
CA GLY A 141 17.49 5.54 3.73
C GLY A 141 16.22 5.37 2.85
N CYS A 142 16.32 4.57 1.79
CA CYS A 142 15.19 4.32 0.88
C CYS A 142 14.02 3.56 1.54
N GLU A 143 14.22 2.94 2.70
CA GLU A 143 13.18 2.29 3.49
C GLU A 143 12.60 3.19 4.58
N ALA A 144 13.00 4.47 4.65
CA ALA A 144 12.31 5.45 5.48
C ALA A 144 10.83 5.57 5.09
N ILE A 145 10.00 5.95 6.04
CA ILE A 145 8.57 6.19 5.76
C ILE A 145 8.41 7.56 5.15
N LEU A 146 7.92 7.59 3.91
CA LEU A 146 7.50 8.79 3.22
C LEU A 146 5.98 8.85 3.17
N LYS A 147 5.42 10.04 3.30
CA LYS A 147 4.04 10.32 2.94
C LYS A 147 4.03 10.83 1.51
N LEU A 148 3.28 10.18 0.64
CA LEU A 148 3.14 10.52 -0.76
C LEU A 148 1.73 11.04 -1.01
N GLU A 149 1.62 12.18 -1.69
CA GLU A 149 0.37 12.60 -2.31
C GLU A 149 0.33 12.06 -3.74
N VAL A 150 -0.66 11.24 -4.05
CA VAL A 150 -0.81 10.62 -5.38
C VAL A 150 -2.12 11.05 -6.03
N ILE A 151 -2.12 11.07 -7.37
CA ILE A 151 -3.31 11.36 -8.17
C ILE A 151 -3.43 10.29 -9.26
N ASP A 152 -4.60 9.65 -9.31
CA ASP A 152 -4.95 8.60 -10.27
C ASP A 152 -3.92 7.46 -10.36
N PHE A 153 -3.38 7.04 -9.23
CA PHE A 153 -2.39 5.97 -9.10
C PHE A 153 -3.02 4.63 -9.50
N PRO A 154 -2.58 3.97 -10.60
CA PRO A 154 -3.29 2.83 -11.17
C PRO A 154 -2.98 1.53 -10.44
N LEU A 155 -4.01 0.82 -10.01
CA LEU A 155 -3.92 -0.40 -9.21
C LEU A 155 -5.01 -1.40 -9.63
N ILE A 156 -4.85 -2.65 -9.19
CA ILE A 156 -5.89 -3.68 -9.28
C ILE A 156 -6.19 -4.18 -7.86
N VAL A 157 -7.46 -4.43 -7.55
CA VAL A 157 -7.83 -5.09 -6.30
C VAL A 157 -7.35 -6.54 -6.34
N GLY A 158 -6.35 -6.84 -5.54
CA GLY A 158 -5.79 -8.20 -5.42
C GLY A 158 -6.61 -9.08 -4.49
N ILE A 159 -6.89 -8.58 -3.26
CA ILE A 159 -7.73 -9.28 -2.28
C ILE A 159 -8.74 -8.28 -1.74
N ASP A 160 -10.03 -8.59 -1.88
CA ASP A 160 -11.10 -7.75 -1.36
C ASP A 160 -11.41 -8.06 0.12
N CYS A 161 -12.24 -7.24 0.75
CA CYS A 161 -12.57 -7.36 2.18
C CYS A 161 -13.40 -8.62 2.53
N TYR A 162 -13.81 -9.38 1.54
CA TYR A 162 -14.47 -10.68 1.70
C TYR A 162 -13.50 -11.85 1.60
N GLY A 163 -12.21 -11.58 1.32
CA GLY A 163 -11.16 -12.58 1.19
C GLY A 163 -11.08 -13.24 -0.18
N ARG A 164 -11.75 -12.69 -1.19
CA ARG A 164 -11.59 -13.17 -2.57
C ARG A 164 -10.24 -12.69 -3.09
N ASP A 165 -9.46 -13.62 -3.59
CA ASP A 165 -8.09 -13.40 -4.06
C ASP A 165 -8.03 -13.61 -5.56
N ILE A 166 -7.53 -12.62 -6.30
CA ILE A 166 -7.42 -12.68 -7.76
C ILE A 166 -6.56 -13.87 -8.22
N TYR A 167 -5.57 -14.28 -7.44
CA TYR A 167 -4.71 -15.42 -7.78
C TYR A 167 -5.37 -16.77 -7.56
N GLN A 168 -6.50 -16.83 -6.86
CA GLN A 168 -7.27 -18.06 -6.62
C GLN A 168 -8.49 -18.19 -7.53
N VAL A 169 -8.87 -17.13 -8.21
CA VAL A 169 -10.06 -17.07 -9.08
C VAL A 169 -9.69 -17.25 -10.56
N LEU A 170 -8.40 -17.14 -10.89
CA LEU A 170 -7.86 -17.44 -12.21
C LEU A 170 -7.41 -18.90 -12.28
#